data_1e2c62e0ab522c31b488875d84bedb33
#
_entry.id   1e2c62e0ab522c31b488875d84bedb33
#
_cell.length_a   1.000
_cell.length_b   1.000
_cell.length_c   1.000
_cell.angle_alpha   90.00
_cell.angle_beta   90.00
_cell.angle_gamma   90.00
#
_symmetry.space_group_name_H-M   'P 1'
#
loop_
_entity.id
_entity.type
_entity.pdbx_description
1 polymer ?
#
loop_
_entity_poly.entity_id
_entity_poly.type
_entity_poly.pdbx_seq_one_letter_code
_entity_poly.pdbx_strand_id
1 'polypeptide(L)'
;MIEFNHKEIEFLKTLEEARIATSHNDIPHVKPVSFVFYNKCVIIATDYYTRAFRNIKKNANVGIVIDTYKSGQHKAVCIQGQTEIIEQREEFQELYDIFFKKFEWVRRDPWKEKEAPFLKIVPKNKISWGLS
;
A
#
# COMPACT_ATOMS: atom_id res chain seq x y z
N MET A 1 7.33 15.65 2.56
CA MET A 1 6.40 14.63 2.06
C MET A 1 5.59 15.21 0.92
N ILE A 2 5.36 14.45 -0.16
CA ILE A 2 4.60 14.97 -1.30
C ILE A 2 3.13 15.13 -0.95
N GLU A 3 2.46 16.02 -1.65
CA GLU A 3 1.06 16.35 -1.40
C GLU A 3 0.14 15.67 -2.40
N PHE A 4 -1.07 15.32 -1.95
CA PHE A 4 -2.12 14.78 -2.79
C PHE A 4 -3.27 15.78 -2.83
N ASN A 5 -3.88 15.95 -4.00
CA ASN A 5 -5.02 16.83 -4.09
C ASN A 5 -6.29 16.12 -3.59
N HIS A 6 -7.36 16.89 -3.42
CA HIS A 6 -8.61 16.39 -2.84
C HIS A 6 -9.18 15.19 -3.62
N LYS A 7 -9.15 15.25 -4.94
CA LYS A 7 -9.70 14.16 -5.78
C LYS A 7 -8.86 12.91 -5.72
N GLU A 8 -7.54 13.05 -5.64
CA GLU A 8 -6.66 11.90 -5.43
C GLU A 8 -6.94 11.24 -4.09
N ILE A 9 -7.10 12.04 -3.04
CA ILE A 9 -7.37 11.52 -1.70
C ILE A 9 -8.69 10.76 -1.67
N GLU A 10 -9.75 11.33 -2.23
CA GLU A 10 -11.05 10.65 -2.32
C GLU A 10 -10.93 9.32 -3.05
N PHE A 11 -10.26 9.33 -4.18
CA PHE A 11 -10.06 8.12 -4.99
C PHE A 11 -9.33 7.04 -4.19
N LEU A 12 -8.22 7.40 -3.54
CA LEU A 12 -7.42 6.45 -2.77
C LEU A 12 -8.17 5.90 -1.55
N LYS A 13 -9.01 6.71 -0.94
CA LYS A 13 -9.76 6.27 0.25
C LYS A 13 -10.92 5.34 -0.06
N THR A 14 -11.44 5.37 -1.29
CA THR A 14 -12.60 4.55 -1.64
C THR A 14 -12.21 3.17 -2.18
N LEU A 15 -10.97 2.96 -2.55
CA LEU A 15 -10.53 1.70 -3.16
C LEU A 15 -9.89 0.79 -2.12
N GLU A 16 -9.83 -0.50 -2.46
CA GLU A 16 -9.38 -1.54 -1.54
C GLU A 16 -8.13 -2.25 -2.03
N GLU A 17 -7.88 -2.25 -3.33
CA GLU A 17 -6.79 -3.03 -3.93
C GLU A 17 -5.80 -2.14 -4.64
N ALA A 18 -4.52 -2.44 -4.44
CA ALA A 18 -3.41 -1.84 -5.15
C ALA A 18 -2.56 -2.94 -5.75
N ARG A 19 -1.67 -2.56 -6.65
CA ARG A 19 -0.64 -3.46 -7.12
C ARG A 19 0.70 -2.88 -6.75
N ILE A 20 1.52 -3.69 -6.07
CA ILE A 20 2.83 -3.25 -5.61
C ILE A 20 3.91 -3.95 -6.42
N ALA A 21 4.88 -3.17 -6.87
CA ALA A 21 6.07 -3.66 -7.55
C ALA A 21 7.27 -3.52 -6.62
N THR A 22 8.00 -4.60 -6.46
CA THR A 22 9.23 -4.66 -5.68
C THR A 22 10.33 -5.23 -6.56
N SER A 23 11.58 -5.09 -6.16
CA SER A 23 12.68 -5.66 -6.93
C SER A 23 13.85 -6.05 -6.04
N HIS A 24 14.62 -7.01 -6.52
CA HIS A 24 15.87 -7.44 -5.91
C HIS A 24 16.74 -8.00 -7.02
N ASN A 25 18.01 -7.58 -7.08
CA ASN A 25 18.95 -7.98 -8.13
C ASN A 25 18.38 -7.73 -9.54
N ASP A 26 17.73 -6.57 -9.71
CA ASP A 26 17.15 -6.15 -10.99
C ASP A 26 16.01 -7.05 -11.48
N ILE A 27 15.48 -7.93 -10.62
CA ILE A 27 14.34 -8.78 -10.97
C ILE A 27 13.09 -8.17 -10.36
N PRO A 28 12.17 -7.63 -11.19
CA PRO A 28 10.94 -7.03 -10.68
C PRO A 28 9.92 -8.10 -10.30
N HIS A 29 9.09 -7.77 -9.32
CA HIS A 29 8.00 -8.61 -8.88
C HIS A 29 6.78 -7.70 -8.64
N VAL A 30 5.62 -8.11 -9.11
CA VAL A 30 4.39 -7.35 -8.93
C VAL A 30 3.27 -8.27 -8.45
N LYS A 31 2.45 -7.75 -7.53
CA LYS A 31 1.31 -8.52 -7.01
C LYS A 31 0.19 -7.59 -6.55
N PRO A 32 -1.07 -8.06 -6.54
CA PRO A 32 -2.17 -7.32 -5.92
C PRO A 32 -2.11 -7.43 -4.41
N VAL A 33 -2.52 -6.36 -3.72
CA VAL A 33 -2.53 -6.29 -2.26
C VAL A 33 -3.70 -5.43 -1.80
N SER A 34 -4.16 -5.68 -0.57
CA SER A 34 -5.11 -4.78 0.09
C SER A 34 -4.36 -3.60 0.67
N PHE A 35 -4.94 -2.41 0.60
CA PHE A 35 -4.28 -1.22 1.09
C PHE A 35 -5.23 -0.26 1.77
N VAL A 36 -4.68 0.63 2.59
CA VAL A 36 -5.36 1.84 3.05
C VAL A 36 -4.46 3.04 2.74
N PHE A 37 -5.08 4.19 2.51
CA PHE A 37 -4.36 5.46 2.38
C PHE A 37 -4.54 6.22 3.69
N TYR A 38 -3.44 6.47 4.39
CA TYR A 38 -3.49 7.04 5.73
C TYR A 38 -2.25 7.90 5.97
N ASN A 39 -2.47 9.13 6.46
CA ASN A 39 -1.39 10.09 6.74
C ASN A 39 -0.45 10.26 5.53
N LYS A 40 -1.05 10.41 4.33
CA LYS A 40 -0.32 10.61 3.07
C LYS A 40 0.57 9.43 2.68
N CYS A 41 0.40 8.28 3.31
CA CYS A 41 1.14 7.06 3.02
C CYS A 41 0.20 5.98 2.53
N VAL A 42 0.74 5.03 1.79
CA VAL A 42 0.02 3.82 1.39
C VAL A 42 0.45 2.71 2.34
N ILE A 43 -0.52 2.11 3.03
CA ILE A 43 -0.26 1.06 4.00
C ILE A 43 -0.75 -0.27 3.41
N ILE A 44 0.07 -1.29 3.46
CA ILE A 44 -0.23 -2.61 2.90
C ILE A 44 -0.01 -3.66 3.97
N ALA A 45 -0.94 -4.62 4.06
CA ALA A 45 -0.77 -5.80 4.89
C ALA A 45 -0.10 -6.89 4.07
N THR A 46 0.86 -7.59 4.64
CA THR A 46 1.54 -8.70 3.97
C THR A 46 2.00 -9.73 5.01
N ASP A 47 2.60 -10.82 4.53
CA ASP A 47 3.17 -11.85 5.40
C ASP A 47 4.69 -11.86 5.27
N TYR A 48 5.36 -12.34 6.32
CA TYR A 48 6.82 -12.38 6.34
C TYR A 48 7.41 -13.29 5.27
N TYR A 49 6.69 -14.28 4.81
CA TYR A 49 7.21 -15.26 3.84
C TYR A 49 7.02 -14.84 2.38
N THR A 50 6.37 -13.70 2.12
CA THR A 50 6.11 -13.31 0.72
C THR A 50 7.38 -12.83 0.02
N ARG A 51 7.38 -12.96 -1.32
CA ARG A 51 8.46 -12.42 -2.15
C ARG A 51 8.58 -10.91 -1.97
N ALA A 52 7.45 -10.21 -1.91
CA ALA A 52 7.45 -8.76 -1.74
C ALA A 52 8.16 -8.35 -0.45
N PHE A 53 7.86 -9.03 0.66
CA PHE A 53 8.51 -8.71 1.93
C PHE A 53 10.01 -8.96 1.86
N ARG A 54 10.42 -10.11 1.30
CA ARG A 54 11.84 -10.42 1.17
C ARG A 54 12.58 -9.41 0.30
N ASN A 55 11.95 -8.98 -0.79
CA ASN A 55 12.54 -7.96 -1.66
C ASN A 55 12.70 -6.63 -0.93
N ILE A 56 11.66 -6.22 -0.21
CA ILE A 56 11.65 -4.93 0.50
C ILE A 56 12.72 -4.88 1.60
N LYS A 57 12.98 -5.98 2.27
CA LYS A 57 14.04 -6.02 3.27
C LYS A 57 15.41 -5.69 2.69
N LYS A 58 15.63 -5.96 1.41
CA LYS A 58 16.89 -5.69 0.72
C LYS A 58 16.84 -4.44 -0.13
N ASN A 59 15.66 -4.05 -0.58
CA ASN A 59 15.46 -2.87 -1.41
C ASN A 59 14.11 -2.25 -1.05
N ALA A 60 14.15 -1.18 -0.29
CA ALA A 60 12.94 -0.52 0.22
C ALA A 60 12.20 0.30 -0.85
N ASN A 61 12.79 0.49 -2.02
CA ASN A 61 12.16 1.23 -3.10
C ASN A 61 11.06 0.39 -3.75
N VAL A 62 9.88 0.97 -3.91
CA VAL A 62 8.72 0.25 -4.47
C VAL A 62 7.97 1.15 -5.43
N GLY A 63 7.21 0.50 -6.32
CA GLY A 63 6.23 1.18 -7.14
C GLY A 63 4.84 0.66 -6.78
N ILE A 64 3.84 1.54 -6.84
CA ILE A 64 2.45 1.18 -6.57
C ILE A 64 1.57 1.80 -7.61
N VAL A 65 0.59 1.03 -8.09
CA VAL A 65 -0.50 1.57 -8.90
C VAL A 65 -1.83 1.25 -8.23
N ILE A 66 -2.68 2.26 -8.17
CA ILE A 66 -4.05 2.15 -7.68
C ILE A 66 -4.91 2.71 -8.79
N ASP A 67 -5.79 1.90 -9.36
CA ASP A 67 -6.55 2.33 -10.52
C ASP A 67 -7.93 1.68 -10.59
N THR A 68 -8.79 2.31 -11.39
CA THR A 68 -9.99 1.69 -11.90
C THR A 68 -9.97 1.83 -13.41
N TYR A 69 -10.25 0.73 -14.09
CA TYR A 69 -10.26 0.72 -15.55
C TYR A 69 -11.66 0.43 -16.08
N LYS A 70 -12.11 1.34 -16.93
CA LYS A 70 -13.31 1.17 -17.72
C LYS A 70 -12.98 1.84 -19.04
N SER A 71 -13.26 1.18 -20.16
CA SER A 71 -12.92 1.73 -21.46
C SER A 71 -13.39 3.19 -21.58
N GLY A 72 -12.46 4.08 -21.87
CA GLY A 72 -12.71 5.52 -21.96
C GLY A 72 -12.74 6.26 -20.63
N GLN A 73 -12.57 5.56 -19.50
CA GLN A 73 -12.67 6.16 -18.16
C GLN A 73 -11.62 5.57 -17.22
N HIS A 74 -10.38 5.59 -17.64
CA HIS A 74 -9.29 5.09 -16.80
C HIS A 74 -8.87 6.15 -15.80
N LYS A 75 -8.87 5.78 -14.53
CA LYS A 75 -8.41 6.63 -13.42
C LYS A 75 -7.30 5.92 -12.69
N ALA A 76 -6.22 6.61 -12.40
CA ALA A 76 -5.08 5.97 -11.75
C ALA A 76 -4.25 6.95 -10.93
N VAL A 77 -3.63 6.40 -9.89
CA VAL A 77 -2.54 7.06 -9.15
C VAL A 77 -1.38 6.08 -9.13
N CYS A 78 -0.25 6.48 -9.70
CA CYS A 78 0.99 5.71 -9.68
C CYS A 78 1.97 6.40 -8.74
N ILE A 79 2.54 5.63 -7.82
CA ILE A 79 3.41 6.14 -6.77
C ILE A 79 4.74 5.41 -6.82
N GLN A 80 5.83 6.15 -6.68
CA GLN A 80 7.13 5.59 -6.34
C GLN A 80 7.45 6.03 -4.93
N GLY A 81 7.84 5.08 -4.08
CA GLY A 81 8.07 5.39 -2.69
C GLY A 81 9.08 4.49 -2.02
N GLN A 82 9.28 4.72 -0.75
CA GLN A 82 10.16 3.91 0.09
C GLN A 82 9.37 3.32 1.24
N THR A 83 9.68 2.09 1.57
CA THR A 83 8.92 1.30 2.53
C THR A 83 9.58 1.28 3.90
N GLU A 84 8.75 1.47 4.94
CA GLU A 84 9.10 1.20 6.33
C GLU A 84 8.27 -0.01 6.77
N ILE A 85 8.91 -0.93 7.47
CA ILE A 85 8.25 -2.15 7.98
C ILE A 85 7.76 -1.87 9.39
N ILE A 86 6.44 -2.02 9.60
CA ILE A 86 5.80 -1.76 10.89
C ILE A 86 5.34 -3.09 11.48
N GLU A 87 5.91 -3.48 12.60
CA GLU A 87 5.73 -4.83 13.15
C GLU A 87 5.10 -4.86 14.53
N GLN A 88 5.15 -3.73 15.28
CA GLN A 88 4.77 -3.75 16.68
C GLN A 88 4.49 -2.36 17.22
N ARG A 89 3.99 -2.30 18.47
CA ARG A 89 3.79 -1.10 19.26
C ARG A 89 2.62 -0.24 18.77
N GLU A 90 2.64 1.04 19.13
CA GLU A 90 1.50 1.92 18.88
C GLU A 90 1.21 2.10 17.41
N GLU A 91 2.24 2.23 16.58
CA GLU A 91 2.03 2.42 15.15
C GLU A 91 1.38 1.18 14.52
N PHE A 92 1.84 -0.01 14.90
CA PHE A 92 1.20 -1.25 14.44
C PHE A 92 -0.28 -1.27 14.85
N GLN A 93 -0.57 -0.98 16.10
CA GLN A 93 -1.94 -1.03 16.60
C GLN A 93 -2.85 -0.03 15.89
N GLU A 94 -2.35 1.17 15.64
CA GLU A 94 -3.08 2.19 14.91
C GLU A 94 -3.45 1.74 13.50
N LEU A 95 -2.47 1.18 12.77
CA LEU A 95 -2.70 0.67 11.43
C LEU A 95 -3.63 -0.54 11.43
N TYR A 96 -3.47 -1.42 12.42
CA TYR A 96 -4.33 -2.59 12.57
C TYR A 96 -5.78 -2.18 12.75
N ASP A 97 -6.04 -1.17 13.58
CA ASP A 97 -7.41 -0.70 13.82
C ASP A 97 -8.03 -0.16 12.53
N ILE A 98 -7.26 0.52 11.70
CA ILE A 98 -7.74 1.04 10.42
C ILE A 98 -8.09 -0.12 9.48
N PHE A 99 -7.21 -1.11 9.37
CA PHE A 99 -7.47 -2.30 8.54
C PHE A 99 -8.66 -3.10 9.05
N PHE A 100 -8.78 -3.24 10.36
CA PHE A 100 -9.88 -3.96 10.98
C PHE A 100 -11.23 -3.34 10.63
N LYS A 101 -11.30 -2.01 10.62
CA LYS A 101 -12.54 -1.30 10.24
C LYS A 101 -12.85 -1.41 8.77
N LYS A 102 -11.83 -1.33 7.91
CA LYS A 102 -12.05 -1.30 6.47
C LYS A 102 -12.33 -2.67 5.87
N PHE A 103 -11.64 -3.72 6.34
CA PHE A 103 -11.64 -5.02 5.68
C PHE A 103 -12.27 -6.10 6.55
N GLU A 104 -13.31 -6.74 6.01
CA GLU A 104 -13.94 -7.89 6.67
C GLU A 104 -12.98 -9.04 6.84
N TRP A 105 -12.09 -9.28 5.87
CA TRP A 105 -11.15 -10.40 5.97
C TRP A 105 -10.21 -10.26 7.18
N VAL A 106 -9.90 -9.06 7.62
CA VAL A 106 -9.11 -8.83 8.82
C VAL A 106 -9.89 -9.29 10.07
N ARG A 107 -11.17 -8.98 10.11
CA ARG A 107 -12.03 -9.39 11.23
C ARG A 107 -12.24 -10.90 11.27
N ARG A 108 -12.19 -11.53 10.10
CA ARG A 108 -12.39 -12.96 9.96
C ARG A 108 -11.13 -13.76 10.32
N ASP A 109 -9.95 -13.18 10.10
CA ASP A 109 -8.67 -13.83 10.34
C ASP A 109 -7.70 -12.84 11.01
N PRO A 110 -7.97 -12.49 12.28
CA PRO A 110 -7.17 -11.48 12.98
C PRO A 110 -5.77 -12.00 13.32
N TRP A 111 -4.86 -11.06 13.51
CA TRP A 111 -3.49 -11.39 13.90
C TRP A 111 -2.95 -10.36 14.89
N LYS A 112 -1.84 -10.71 15.55
CA LYS A 112 -1.19 -9.89 16.57
C LYS A 112 0.14 -9.35 16.06
N GLU A 113 0.71 -8.43 16.83
CA GLU A 113 2.05 -7.93 16.56
C GLU A 113 3.01 -9.08 16.25
N LYS A 114 3.91 -8.87 15.29
CA LYS A 114 4.95 -9.82 14.89
C LYS A 114 4.44 -11.09 14.21
N GLU A 115 3.14 -11.27 14.08
CA GLU A 115 2.60 -12.39 13.29
C GLU A 115 2.55 -12.06 11.80
N ALA A 116 2.30 -10.83 11.46
CA ALA A 116 2.40 -10.31 10.10
C ALA A 116 2.63 -8.81 10.15
N PRO A 117 3.46 -8.26 9.27
CA PRO A 117 3.81 -6.85 9.30
C PRO A 117 2.86 -6.01 8.46
N PHE A 118 2.91 -4.68 8.67
CA PHE A 118 2.42 -3.73 7.70
C PHE A 118 3.61 -3.12 6.96
N LEU A 119 3.39 -2.79 5.70
CA LEU A 119 4.35 -2.03 4.90
C LEU A 119 3.81 -0.62 4.78
N LYS A 120 4.55 0.34 5.30
CA LYS A 120 4.19 1.75 5.20
C LYS A 120 5.02 2.37 4.09
N ILE A 121 4.36 2.68 2.98
CA ILE A 121 5.04 3.25 1.83
C ILE A 121 4.92 4.76 1.88
N VAL A 122 6.07 5.43 2.00
CA VAL A 122 6.17 6.89 2.01
C VAL A 122 6.37 7.34 0.57
N PRO A 123 5.38 8.00 -0.04
CA PRO A 123 5.50 8.42 -1.44
C PRO A 123 6.61 9.45 -1.64
N LYS A 124 7.40 9.27 -2.69
CA LYS A 124 8.46 10.21 -3.09
C LYS A 124 8.09 10.98 -4.34
N ASN A 125 7.35 10.36 -5.26
CA ASN A 125 6.75 11.06 -6.37
C ASN A 125 5.51 10.30 -6.85
N LYS A 126 4.70 10.96 -7.65
CA LYS A 126 3.46 10.38 -8.16
C LYS A 126 3.11 10.93 -9.52
N ILE A 127 2.30 10.16 -10.24
CA ILE A 127 1.62 10.59 -11.47
C ILE A 127 0.18 10.13 -11.35
N SER A 128 -0.78 10.96 -11.71
CA SER A 128 -2.18 10.56 -11.72
C SER A 128 -2.87 11.06 -12.99
N TRP A 129 -3.94 10.39 -13.37
CA TRP A 129 -4.77 10.81 -14.49
C TRP A 129 -6.21 10.39 -14.26
N GLY A 130 -7.13 11.06 -14.99
CA GLY A 130 -8.55 10.79 -14.89
C GLY A 130 -9.22 11.33 -13.63
N LEU A 131 -8.54 12.17 -12.86
CA LEU A 131 -9.00 12.66 -11.56
C LEU A 131 -9.15 14.18 -11.53
N SER A 132 -9.50 14.78 -12.64
CA SER A 132 -9.69 16.23 -12.72
C SER A 132 -11.13 16.65 -12.43
#